data_502d327b6af52cd76dc66dc0e715b9b1
#
_entry.id   502d327b6af52cd76dc66dc0e715b9b1
#
_cell.length_a   1.000
_cell.length_b   1.000
_cell.length_c   1.000
_cell.angle_alpha   90.00
_cell.angle_beta   90.00
_cell.angle_gamma   90.00
#
_symmetry.space_group_name_H-M   'P 1'
#
loop_
_entity.id
_entity.type
_entity.pdbx_description
1 polymer ?
#
loop_
_entity_poly.entity_id
_entity_poly.type
_entity_poly.pdbx_seq_one_letter_code
_entity_poly.pdbx_strand_id
1 'polypeptide(L)'
;MRIAVKRPNGSVLVEAEIYRDWCPLNYEIISAILPAKARAYTLDSYAVYFTLGIRVLLEKPYESAKPGDVLVIPYTNSIAVVIEPVEKLRFKSTLIGKTVGGFETLRNIRKGEPVIIDRVTKSKASGAAPWERGR
;
A
#
# COMPACT_ATOMS: atom_id res chain seq x y z
N MET A 1 -4.68 -9.66 -2.59
CA MET A 1 -4.06 -9.68 -1.23
C MET A 1 -4.41 -8.41 -0.50
N ARG A 2 -5.00 -8.53 0.68
CA ARG A 2 -5.32 -7.37 1.51
C ARG A 2 -4.14 -7.05 2.42
N ILE A 3 -3.71 -5.79 2.41
CA ILE A 3 -2.63 -5.36 3.29
C ILE A 3 -3.09 -4.18 4.13
N ALA A 4 -2.41 -3.97 5.25
CA ALA A 4 -2.65 -2.81 6.12
C ALA A 4 -1.33 -2.17 6.45
N VAL A 5 -1.31 -0.84 6.50
CA VAL A 5 -0.18 -0.07 6.98
C VAL A 5 -0.55 0.40 8.38
N LYS A 6 0.27 0.03 9.36
CA LYS A 6 -0.02 0.29 10.76
C LYS A 6 1.13 1.04 11.42
N ARG A 7 0.79 1.79 12.45
CA ARG A 7 1.83 2.33 13.34
C ARG A 7 2.32 1.20 14.23
N PRO A 8 3.49 1.35 14.84
CA PRO A 8 4.01 0.30 15.74
C PRO A 8 3.08 -0.03 16.90
N ASN A 9 2.23 0.91 17.30
CA ASN A 9 1.28 0.65 18.38
C ASN A 9 0.06 -0.15 17.93
N GLY A 10 0.02 -0.52 16.65
CA GLY A 10 -1.08 -1.33 16.12
C GLY A 10 -2.20 -0.56 15.44
N SER A 11 -2.22 0.77 15.55
CA SER A 11 -3.32 1.51 14.92
C SER A 11 -3.15 1.48 13.39
N VAL A 12 -4.25 1.22 12.70
CA VAL A 12 -4.24 1.09 11.24
C VAL A 12 -4.36 2.45 10.59
N LEU A 13 -3.43 2.75 9.68
CA LEU A 13 -3.45 4.00 8.93
C LEU A 13 -4.26 3.85 7.64
N VAL A 14 -4.09 2.75 6.95
CA VAL A 14 -4.80 2.51 5.69
C VAL A 14 -4.78 1.03 5.38
N GLU A 15 -5.81 0.55 4.70
CA GLU A 15 -5.86 -0.80 4.17
C GLU A 15 -6.03 -0.72 2.66
N ALA A 16 -5.48 -1.68 1.96
CA ALA A 16 -5.53 -1.70 0.51
C ALA A 16 -5.63 -3.13 -0.01
N GLU A 17 -6.21 -3.25 -1.20
CA GLU A 17 -6.25 -4.52 -1.90
C GLU A 17 -5.23 -4.45 -3.04
N ILE A 18 -4.33 -5.42 -3.09
CA ILE A 18 -3.31 -5.54 -4.14
C ILE A 18 -3.76 -6.63 -5.09
N TYR A 19 -3.79 -6.33 -6.37
CA TYR A 19 -4.31 -7.26 -7.38
C TYR A 19 -3.19 -7.92 -8.16
N ARG A 20 -3.13 -9.24 -8.08
CA ARG A 20 -2.07 -10.00 -8.75
C ARG A 20 -2.02 -9.74 -10.25
N ASP A 21 -3.17 -9.66 -10.88
CA ASP A 21 -3.23 -9.50 -12.34
C ASP A 21 -2.67 -8.16 -12.81
N TRP A 22 -2.66 -7.16 -11.95
CA TRP A 22 -2.16 -5.83 -12.31
C TRP A 22 -0.64 -5.74 -12.21
N CYS A 23 -0.05 -6.59 -11.38
CA CYS A 23 1.38 -6.46 -11.05
C CYS A 23 1.96 -7.81 -10.61
N PRO A 24 1.94 -8.82 -11.49
CA PRO A 24 2.31 -10.18 -11.05
C PRO A 24 3.68 -10.27 -10.37
N LEU A 25 4.67 -9.56 -10.87
CA LEU A 25 5.99 -9.63 -10.27
C LEU A 25 6.05 -8.88 -8.93
N ASN A 26 5.51 -7.66 -8.89
CA ASN A 26 5.48 -6.90 -7.64
C ASN A 26 4.62 -7.59 -6.58
N TYR A 27 3.55 -8.27 -7.02
CA TYR A 27 2.71 -9.01 -6.10
C TYR A 27 3.53 -10.06 -5.37
N GLU A 28 4.36 -10.80 -6.09
CA GLU A 28 5.20 -11.82 -5.48
C GLU A 28 6.27 -11.20 -4.57
N ILE A 29 6.88 -10.12 -5.01
CA ILE A 29 7.90 -9.44 -4.23
C ILE A 29 7.32 -8.96 -2.91
N ILE A 30 6.19 -8.27 -2.95
CA ILE A 30 5.56 -7.74 -1.75
C ILE A 30 5.09 -8.87 -0.86
N SER A 31 4.47 -9.89 -1.43
CA SER A 31 3.98 -11.02 -0.67
C SER A 31 5.10 -11.69 0.11
N ALA A 32 6.29 -11.76 -0.47
CA ALA A 32 7.42 -12.46 0.15
C ALA A 32 8.03 -11.70 1.34
N ILE A 33 7.89 -10.38 1.38
CA ILE A 33 8.55 -9.60 2.43
C ILE A 33 7.66 -9.23 3.61
N LEU A 34 6.35 -9.47 3.50
CA LEU A 34 5.45 -9.10 4.59
C LEU A 34 5.57 -10.06 5.75
N PRO A 35 5.52 -9.58 7.00
CA PRO A 35 5.39 -8.18 7.37
C PRO A 35 6.69 -7.43 7.16
N ALA A 36 6.57 -6.14 6.82
CA ALA A 36 7.73 -5.32 6.51
C ALA A 36 7.72 -4.04 7.32
N LYS A 37 8.89 -3.67 7.83
CA LYS A 37 9.04 -2.38 8.49
C LYS A 37 9.36 -1.37 7.41
N ALA A 38 8.75 -0.21 7.50
CA ALA A 38 8.92 0.84 6.50
C ALA A 38 8.90 2.21 7.18
N ARG A 39 9.20 3.24 6.42
CA ARG A 39 9.07 4.61 6.88
C ARG A 39 8.25 5.39 5.87
N ALA A 40 7.45 6.30 6.37
CA ALA A 40 6.51 7.05 5.57
C ALA A 40 7.06 8.41 5.18
N TYR A 41 6.82 8.81 3.95
CA TYR A 41 7.22 10.12 3.44
C TYR A 41 6.13 10.64 2.53
N THR A 42 6.06 11.96 2.41
CA THR A 42 5.10 12.56 1.47
C THR A 42 5.79 12.78 0.13
N LEU A 43 5.04 12.66 -0.93
CA LEU A 43 5.52 12.92 -2.28
C LEU A 43 4.70 14.07 -2.83
N ASP A 44 5.30 15.25 -2.87
CA ASP A 44 4.60 16.48 -3.22
C ASP A 44 3.37 16.60 -2.31
N SER A 45 2.23 17.00 -2.85
CA SER A 45 1.01 17.07 -2.05
C SER A 45 0.04 15.95 -2.41
N TYR A 46 0.45 15.03 -3.30
CA TYR A 46 -0.53 14.10 -3.84
C TYR A 46 -0.42 12.67 -3.32
N ALA A 47 0.66 12.30 -2.67
CA ALA A 47 0.80 10.91 -2.23
C ALA A 47 1.66 10.77 -0.98
N VAL A 48 1.48 9.65 -0.29
CA VAL A 48 2.36 9.23 0.81
C VAL A 48 2.97 7.92 0.38
N TYR A 49 4.29 7.78 0.49
CA TYR A 49 4.95 6.53 0.14
C TYR A 49 5.67 5.92 1.33
N PHE A 50 5.77 4.58 1.30
CA PHE A 50 6.37 3.80 2.37
C PHE A 50 7.54 3.02 1.79
N THR A 51 8.74 3.32 2.28
CA THR A 51 9.95 2.70 1.73
C THR A 51 10.06 1.26 2.18
N LEU A 52 10.38 0.35 1.26
CA LEU A 52 10.38 -1.07 1.54
C LEU A 52 11.75 -1.66 1.83
N GLY A 53 12.80 -0.99 1.40
CA GLY A 53 14.14 -1.52 1.60
C GLY A 53 14.53 -2.64 0.65
N ILE A 54 13.66 -2.95 -0.30
CA ILE A 54 13.97 -3.93 -1.34
C ILE A 54 13.53 -3.37 -2.67
N ARG A 55 14.06 -3.94 -3.75
CA ARG A 55 13.76 -3.46 -5.08
C ARG A 55 12.39 -3.88 -5.53
N VAL A 56 11.61 -2.92 -6.04
CA VAL A 56 10.35 -3.19 -6.72
C VAL A 56 10.55 -2.88 -8.20
N LEU A 57 9.61 -3.33 -9.03
CA LEU A 57 9.80 -3.30 -10.47
C LEU A 57 8.77 -2.43 -11.16
N LEU A 58 9.16 -1.86 -12.31
CA LEU A 58 8.24 -1.15 -13.17
C LEU A 58 7.64 -2.17 -14.14
N GLU A 59 6.38 -2.55 -13.91
CA GLU A 59 5.74 -3.55 -14.77
C GLU A 59 4.91 -2.93 -15.87
N LYS A 60 4.00 -2.05 -15.50
CA LYS A 60 3.20 -1.32 -16.45
C LYS A 60 3.28 0.14 -16.07
N PRO A 61 3.93 0.96 -16.86
CA PRO A 61 4.05 2.38 -16.52
C PRO A 61 2.68 3.04 -16.42
N TYR A 62 2.50 3.81 -15.36
CA TYR A 62 1.26 4.51 -15.09
C TYR A 62 1.61 5.99 -14.97
N GLU A 63 0.91 6.84 -15.67
CA GLU A 63 1.28 8.25 -15.74
C GLU A 63 0.42 9.19 -14.92
N SER A 64 -0.80 8.81 -14.65
CA SER A 64 -1.69 9.63 -13.85
C SER A 64 -2.28 8.78 -12.75
N ALA A 65 -2.82 9.41 -11.71
CA ALA A 65 -3.38 8.64 -10.61
C ALA A 65 -4.53 9.38 -9.97
N LYS A 66 -5.39 8.62 -9.31
CA LYS A 66 -6.56 9.13 -8.63
C LYS A 66 -6.44 8.84 -7.15
N PRO A 67 -7.14 9.61 -6.31
CA PRO A 67 -7.14 9.32 -4.87
C PRO A 67 -7.57 7.88 -4.62
N GLY A 68 -6.84 7.21 -3.75
CA GLY A 68 -7.10 5.80 -3.44
C GLY A 68 -6.29 4.82 -4.25
N ASP A 69 -5.61 5.26 -5.30
CA ASP A 69 -4.73 4.37 -6.05
C ASP A 69 -3.53 3.99 -5.22
N VAL A 70 -3.09 2.74 -5.35
CA VAL A 70 -1.88 2.25 -4.68
C VAL A 70 -0.88 1.90 -5.75
N LEU A 71 0.31 2.48 -5.64
CA LEU A 71 1.35 2.35 -6.66
C LEU A 71 2.62 1.77 -6.06
N VAL A 72 3.48 1.18 -6.90
CA VAL A 72 4.88 0.99 -6.53
C VAL A 72 5.69 1.99 -7.33
N ILE A 73 6.69 2.57 -6.69
CA ILE A 73 7.58 3.55 -7.31
C ILE A 73 8.99 2.99 -7.25
N PRO A 74 9.52 2.48 -8.37
CA PRO A 74 10.85 1.87 -8.37
C PRO A 74 11.97 2.84 -7.97
N TYR A 75 11.82 4.11 -8.32
CA TYR A 75 12.85 5.09 -7.98
C TYR A 75 13.13 5.14 -6.48
N THR A 76 12.11 5.01 -5.66
CA THR A 76 12.24 5.04 -4.21
C THR A 76 12.06 3.67 -3.57
N ASN A 77 11.82 2.63 -4.37
CA ASN A 77 11.55 1.27 -3.90
C ASN A 77 10.47 1.29 -2.82
N SER A 78 9.33 1.84 -3.16
CA SER A 78 8.28 2.08 -2.17
C SER A 78 6.90 1.72 -2.71
N ILE A 79 5.96 1.57 -1.76
CA ILE A 79 4.54 1.51 -2.05
C ILE A 79 4.00 2.90 -1.73
N ALA A 80 3.16 3.44 -2.60
CA ALA A 80 2.59 4.77 -2.40
C ALA A 80 1.07 4.71 -2.45
N VAL A 81 0.43 5.54 -1.64
CA VAL A 81 -1.03 5.72 -1.65
C VAL A 81 -1.30 7.14 -2.11
N VAL A 82 -2.10 7.27 -3.17
CA VAL A 82 -2.42 8.57 -3.75
C VAL A 82 -3.55 9.21 -2.98
N ILE A 83 -3.38 10.44 -2.60
CA ILE A 83 -4.35 11.19 -1.79
C ILE A 83 -5.08 12.23 -2.63
N GLU A 84 -4.38 12.87 -3.56
CA GLU A 84 -4.95 13.88 -4.43
C GLU A 84 -4.80 13.45 -5.88
N PRO A 85 -5.71 13.86 -6.77
CA PRO A 85 -5.57 13.48 -8.17
C PRO A 85 -4.32 14.12 -8.77
N VAL A 86 -3.64 13.38 -9.63
CA VAL A 86 -2.45 13.87 -10.29
C VAL A 86 -2.49 13.45 -11.74
N GLU A 87 -2.31 14.41 -12.65
CA GLU A 87 -2.36 14.14 -14.07
C GLU A 87 -1.04 13.60 -14.60
N LYS A 88 0.06 14.00 -13.99
CA LYS A 88 1.36 13.52 -14.41
C LYS A 88 2.19 13.18 -13.20
N LEU A 89 2.45 11.89 -13.02
CA LEU A 89 3.23 11.42 -11.90
C LEU A 89 4.69 11.87 -12.04
N ARG A 90 5.27 12.25 -10.93
CA ARG A 90 6.66 12.70 -10.90
C ARG A 90 7.63 11.59 -11.24
N PHE A 91 7.33 10.36 -10.78
CA PHE A 91 8.16 9.20 -11.05
C PHE A 91 7.34 8.12 -11.71
N LYS A 92 7.98 7.34 -12.60
CA LYS A 92 7.31 6.22 -13.22
C LYS A 92 6.89 5.23 -12.16
N SER A 93 5.64 4.78 -12.24
CA SER A 93 5.04 3.95 -11.21
C SER A 93 4.19 2.88 -11.86
N THR A 94 3.90 1.82 -11.11
CA THR A 94 2.97 0.77 -11.54
C THR A 94 1.79 0.77 -10.59
N LEU A 95 0.58 0.78 -11.13
CA LEU A 95 -0.63 0.69 -10.31
C LEU A 95 -0.77 -0.75 -9.84
N ILE A 96 -0.81 -0.97 -8.53
CA ILE A 96 -0.86 -2.31 -7.98
C ILE A 96 -2.15 -2.61 -7.23
N GLY A 97 -2.91 -1.61 -6.85
CA GLY A 97 -4.13 -1.84 -6.09
C GLY A 97 -4.89 -0.58 -5.79
N LYS A 98 -5.83 -0.72 -4.85
CA LYS A 98 -6.70 0.37 -4.42
C LYS A 98 -6.88 0.30 -2.92
N THR A 99 -7.06 1.46 -2.28
CA THR A 99 -7.39 1.49 -0.87
C THR A 99 -8.81 0.98 -0.67
N VAL A 100 -9.07 0.41 0.50
CA VAL A 100 -10.36 -0.19 0.80
C VAL A 100 -11.13 0.63 1.80
N GLY A 101 -10.72 1.75 2.11
CA GLY A 101 -11.40 2.61 3.07
C GLY A 101 -10.82 3.97 2.95
N GLY A 102 -11.01 4.77 3.95
CA GLY A 102 -10.48 6.10 3.93
C GLY A 102 -8.97 6.11 4.00
N PHE A 103 -8.38 7.12 3.46
CA PHE A 103 -6.93 7.29 3.50
C PHE A 103 -6.58 8.70 4.00
N GLU A 104 -7.58 9.43 4.49
CA GLU A 104 -7.37 10.82 4.90
C GLU A 104 -6.41 10.97 6.06
N THR A 105 -6.30 9.96 6.90
CA THR A 105 -5.36 10.02 8.02
C THR A 105 -3.91 10.12 7.54
N LEU A 106 -3.64 9.71 6.29
CA LEU A 106 -2.29 9.78 5.77
C LEU A 106 -1.82 11.22 5.56
N ARG A 107 -2.76 12.17 5.49
CA ARG A 107 -2.38 13.57 5.32
C ARG A 107 -1.61 14.10 6.52
N ASN A 108 -1.77 13.46 7.68
CA ASN A 108 -1.12 13.88 8.90
C ASN A 108 0.10 13.06 9.27
N ILE A 109 0.59 12.26 8.32
CA ILE A 109 1.74 11.40 8.59
C ILE A 109 2.99 12.28 8.73
N ARG A 110 3.87 11.91 9.65
CA ARG A 110 5.11 12.65 9.84
C ARG A 110 6.18 12.10 8.92
N LYS A 111 7.05 12.97 8.45
CA LYS A 111 8.18 12.57 7.62
C LYS A 111 9.03 11.57 8.37
N GLY A 112 9.26 10.42 7.78
CA GLY A 112 10.10 9.37 8.38
C GLY A 112 9.41 8.56 9.47
N GLU A 113 8.11 8.72 9.62
CA GLU A 113 7.39 8.00 10.67
C GLU A 113 7.48 6.49 10.42
N PRO A 114 7.85 5.68 11.44
CA PRO A 114 7.94 4.24 11.24
C PRO A 114 6.55 3.62 11.13
N VAL A 115 6.41 2.66 10.24
CA VAL A 115 5.17 1.93 10.04
C VAL A 115 5.49 0.47 9.78
N ILE A 116 4.47 -0.38 9.87
CA ILE A 116 4.58 -1.80 9.55
C ILE A 116 3.52 -2.11 8.52
N ILE A 117 3.93 -2.77 7.44
CA ILE A 117 3.00 -3.21 6.41
C ILE A 117 2.84 -4.71 6.56
N ASP A 118 1.61 -5.17 6.67
CA ASP A 118 1.35 -6.59 6.89
C ASP A 118 0.08 -7.01 6.16
N ARG A 119 -0.09 -8.31 6.00
CA ARG A 119 -1.32 -8.86 5.44
C ARG A 119 -2.43 -8.75 6.45
N VAL A 120 -3.62 -8.56 5.95
CA VAL A 120 -4.82 -8.62 6.76
C VAL A 120 -5.44 -10.00 6.53
N THR A 121 -5.56 -10.77 7.62
CA THR A 121 -6.18 -12.08 7.50
C THR A 121 -7.66 -11.94 7.80
N LYS A 122 -8.44 -12.16 6.77
CA LYS A 122 -9.83 -11.99 6.93
C LYS A 122 -10.49 -12.93 7.86
N SER A 123 -9.97 -14.11 7.92
CA SER A 123 -10.54 -15.09 8.79
C SER A 123 -10.66 -14.62 10.20
N LYS A 124 -9.77 -13.75 10.59
CA LYS A 124 -9.85 -13.25 11.89
C LYS A 124 -11.03 -12.40 12.04
N ALA A 125 -11.24 -11.67 11.11
CA ALA A 125 -12.28 -10.76 11.22
C ALA A 125 -13.56 -11.47 11.23
N SER A 126 -13.66 -12.34 10.39
CA SER A 126 -14.87 -12.91 10.30
C SER A 126 -15.08 -13.79 11.31
N GLY A 127 -14.16 -13.95 11.76
CA GLY A 127 -14.26 -14.63 12.63
C GLY A 127 -15.44 -15.09 12.64
N ALA A 128 -15.66 -15.08 12.43
CA ALA A 128 -16.43 -15.39 12.40
C ALA A 128 -16.66 -16.42 12.36
N ALA A 129 -16.85 -16.84 12.67
CA ALA A 129 -17.18 -17.58 12.56
C ALA A 129 -16.96 -18.61 12.33
N PRO A 130 -16.83 -19.36 12.47
CA PRO A 130 -16.62 -20.34 11.96
C PRO A 130 -17.60 -21.21 11.99
N TRP A 131 -18.25 -21.31 12.14
CA TRP A 131 -19.04 -21.88 11.73
C TRP A 131 -19.59 -21.47 10.95
N GLU A 132 -19.39 -20.53 10.84
CA GLU A 132 -19.74 -19.94 10.01
C GLU A 132 -19.02 -20.10 9.20
N ARG A 133 -18.55 -20.48 9.18
CA ARG A 133 -17.93 -20.57 8.36
C ARG A 133 -17.76 -21.46 7.93
N GLY A 134 -17.88 -21.91 8.26
CA GLY A 134 -17.93 -22.52 7.83
C GLY A 134 -18.30 -23.16 7.86
N ARG A 135 -18.55 -23.47 8.13
CA ARG A 135 -18.92 -23.96 8.01
C ARG A 135 -18.99 -24.24 7.58
#